data_272a064252e88411ecbf9e0af0585c6a
#
_entry.id   272a064252e88411ecbf9e0af0585c6a
#
_cell.length_a   1.000
_cell.length_b   1.000
_cell.length_c   1.000
_cell.angle_alpha   90.00
_cell.angle_beta   90.00
_cell.angle_gamma   90.00
#
_symmetry.space_group_name_H-M   'P 1'
#
loop_
_entity.id
_entity.type
_entity.pdbx_description
1 polymer ?
#
loop_
_entity_poly.entity_id
_entity_poly.type
_entity_poly.pdbx_seq_one_letter_code
_entity_poly.pdbx_strand_id
1 'polypeptide(L)'
;MQDIEPEVVIIGAGAAGLSAGLTLARARRRVLIIDGGLPRNRSAEHSHGYLTRDGISPQQLTESGRGEVESYGGKVVSGTVQSIDVSESTPGVGTLTLTTDTQVVRPRSVLVATGITDILPSIPGVAEGW
;
A
#
# COMPACT_ATOMS: atom_id res chain seq x y z
N MET A 1 16.69 -17.26 -11.15
CA MET A 1 15.45 -17.68 -10.47
C MET A 1 14.33 -16.77 -10.93
N GLN A 2 13.23 -17.36 -11.39
CA GLN A 2 12.10 -16.57 -11.84
C GLN A 2 11.28 -16.06 -10.65
N ASP A 3 10.87 -14.82 -10.70
CA ASP A 3 9.92 -14.29 -9.74
C ASP A 3 8.54 -14.88 -10.00
N ILE A 4 7.89 -15.31 -8.93
CA ILE A 4 6.52 -15.79 -8.99
C ILE A 4 5.58 -14.60 -8.91
N GLU A 5 4.58 -14.55 -9.81
CA GLU A 5 3.58 -13.50 -9.80
C GLU A 5 2.87 -13.42 -8.44
N PRO A 6 2.63 -12.23 -7.90
CA PRO A 6 1.89 -12.09 -6.66
C PRO A 6 0.43 -12.54 -6.82
N GLU A 7 -0.12 -13.11 -5.77
CA GLU A 7 -1.55 -13.41 -5.73
C GLU A 7 -2.36 -12.15 -5.43
N VAL A 8 -1.84 -11.33 -4.53
CA VAL A 8 -2.49 -10.09 -4.09
C VAL A 8 -1.52 -8.94 -4.24
N VAL A 9 -1.97 -7.88 -4.87
CA VAL A 9 -1.25 -6.61 -4.90
C VAL A 9 -2.01 -5.64 -4.02
N ILE A 10 -1.30 -5.01 -3.11
CA ILE A 10 -1.84 -3.96 -2.25
C ILE A 10 -1.27 -2.62 -2.71
N ILE A 11 -2.14 -1.69 -3.02
CA ILE A 11 -1.75 -0.34 -3.43
C ILE A 11 -1.82 0.55 -2.19
N GLY A 12 -0.66 0.97 -1.72
CA GLY A 12 -0.52 1.80 -0.54
C GLY A 12 0.21 1.09 0.59
N ALA A 13 1.22 1.72 1.15
CA ALA A 13 2.07 1.20 2.21
C ALA A 13 1.93 2.00 3.51
N GLY A 14 0.76 2.56 3.76
CA GLY A 14 0.39 3.11 5.05
C GLY A 14 -0.02 2.00 6.02
N ALA A 15 -0.55 2.37 7.17
CA ALA A 15 -0.95 1.42 8.21
C ALA A 15 -1.95 0.38 7.69
N ALA A 16 -2.92 0.79 6.89
CA ALA A 16 -3.93 -0.12 6.34
C ALA A 16 -3.31 -1.15 5.39
N GLY A 17 -2.51 -0.69 4.43
CA GLY A 17 -1.87 -1.56 3.46
C GLY A 17 -0.88 -2.52 4.10
N LEU A 18 -0.06 -2.04 5.02
CA LEU A 18 0.89 -2.87 5.73
C LEU A 18 0.21 -3.88 6.65
N SER A 19 -0.89 -3.50 7.31
CA SER A 19 -1.67 -4.43 8.14
C SER A 19 -2.27 -5.56 7.32
N ALA A 20 -2.85 -5.24 6.17
CA ALA A 20 -3.37 -6.24 5.26
C ALA A 20 -2.25 -7.15 4.73
N GLY A 21 -1.13 -6.54 4.34
CA GLY A 21 0.04 -7.27 3.86
C GLY A 21 0.61 -8.23 4.89
N LEU A 22 0.70 -7.79 6.13
CA LEU A 22 1.16 -8.65 7.23
C LEU A 22 0.23 -9.84 7.43
N THR A 23 -1.07 -9.60 7.46
CA THR A 23 -2.07 -10.66 7.63
C THR A 23 -1.96 -11.70 6.50
N LEU A 24 -1.87 -11.24 5.27
CA LEU A 24 -1.80 -12.13 4.10
C LEU A 24 -0.45 -12.86 4.02
N ALA A 25 0.65 -12.19 4.31
CA ALA A 25 1.97 -12.81 4.31
C ALA A 25 2.08 -13.90 5.40
N ARG A 26 1.53 -13.66 6.58
CA ARG A 26 1.44 -14.67 7.63
C ARG A 26 0.62 -15.89 7.21
N ALA A 27 -0.39 -15.67 6.37
CA ALA A 27 -1.21 -16.74 5.80
C ALA A 27 -0.54 -17.43 4.59
N ARG A 28 0.74 -17.13 4.33
CA ARG A 28 1.53 -17.73 3.24
C ARG A 28 1.03 -17.34 1.84
N ARG A 29 0.37 -16.20 1.70
CA ARG A 29 0.00 -15.67 0.40
C ARG A 29 1.15 -14.87 -0.21
N ARG A 30 1.25 -14.91 -1.52
CA ARG A 30 2.24 -14.09 -2.23
C ARG A 30 1.70 -12.67 -2.36
N VAL A 31 2.26 -11.76 -1.59
CA VAL A 31 1.79 -10.39 -1.47
C VAL A 31 2.85 -9.42 -1.97
N LEU A 32 2.42 -8.49 -2.81
CA LEU A 32 3.23 -7.35 -3.23
C LEU A 32 2.53 -6.07 -2.79
N ILE A 33 3.22 -5.24 -2.04
CA ILE A 33 2.74 -3.91 -1.65
C ILE A 33 3.48 -2.87 -2.49
N ILE A 34 2.73 -1.97 -3.11
CA ILE A 34 3.29 -0.89 -3.91
C ILE A 34 3.16 0.41 -3.12
N ASP A 35 4.31 1.01 -2.81
CA ASP A 35 4.41 2.21 -1.99
C ASP A 35 4.59 3.44 -2.86
N GLY A 36 3.58 4.32 -2.86
CA GLY A 36 3.65 5.62 -3.55
C GLY A 36 4.41 6.70 -2.79
N GLY A 37 4.77 6.46 -1.53
CA GLY A 37 5.69 7.31 -0.77
C GLY A 37 5.09 8.52 -0.06
N LEU A 38 3.77 8.79 -0.15
CA LEU A 38 3.18 10.00 0.41
C LEU A 38 1.96 9.68 1.29
N PRO A 39 2.15 9.14 2.51
CA PRO A 39 1.03 8.90 3.41
C PRO A 39 0.39 10.21 3.90
N ARG A 40 -0.91 10.17 4.17
CA ARG A 40 -1.67 11.34 4.60
C ARG A 40 -1.10 11.97 5.88
N ASN A 41 -0.64 11.16 6.81
CA ASN A 41 -0.13 11.61 8.10
C ASN A 41 1.37 11.90 8.11
N ARG A 42 2.01 12.04 6.93
CA ARG A 42 3.46 12.26 6.81
C ARG A 42 3.96 13.51 7.52
N SER A 43 3.10 14.51 7.72
CA SER A 43 3.44 15.75 8.41
C SER A 43 3.35 15.66 9.94
N ALA A 44 2.78 14.58 10.47
CA ALA A 44 2.69 14.40 11.91
C ALA A 44 4.01 13.89 12.48
N GLU A 45 4.41 14.40 13.65
CA GLU A 45 5.60 13.90 14.34
C GLU A 45 5.33 12.61 15.10
N HIS A 46 4.10 12.49 15.65
CA HIS A 46 3.70 11.35 16.47
C HIS A 46 2.31 10.86 16.11
N SER A 47 2.13 9.57 16.21
CA SER A 47 0.83 8.90 16.09
C SER A 47 0.28 8.65 17.50
N HIS A 48 -1.01 8.90 17.69
CA HIS A 48 -1.66 8.69 18.98
C HIS A 48 -2.83 7.71 18.86
N GLY A 49 -3.07 6.98 19.94
CA GLY A 49 -4.16 6.02 20.00
C GLY A 49 -3.87 4.67 19.34
N TYR A 50 -2.65 4.45 18.87
CA TYR A 50 -2.26 3.15 18.33
C TYR A 50 -1.80 2.26 19.49
N LEU A 51 -2.53 1.20 19.75
CA LEU A 51 -2.26 0.32 20.88
C LEU A 51 -0.80 -0.18 20.86
N THR A 52 -0.10 -0.05 21.97
CA THR A 52 1.31 -0.36 22.19
C THR A 52 2.30 0.56 21.47
N ARG A 53 1.82 1.45 20.60
CA ARG A 53 2.65 2.37 19.82
C ARG A 53 2.19 3.81 19.93
N ASP A 54 1.50 4.16 21.02
CA ASP A 54 1.08 5.53 21.23
C ASP A 54 2.30 6.43 21.29
N GLY A 55 2.27 7.53 20.52
CA GLY A 55 3.40 8.46 20.42
C GLY A 55 4.47 8.09 19.40
N ILE A 56 4.40 6.95 18.75
CA ILE A 56 5.36 6.59 17.69
C ILE A 56 5.20 7.53 16.48
N SER A 57 6.30 7.89 15.82
CA SER A 57 6.19 8.65 14.58
C SER A 57 5.55 7.79 13.48
N PRO A 58 4.74 8.39 12.57
CA PRO A 58 4.18 7.66 11.45
C PRO A 58 5.24 6.97 10.59
N GLN A 59 6.40 7.61 10.41
CA GLN A 59 7.50 7.03 9.66
C GLN A 59 8.06 5.77 10.33
N GLN A 60 8.28 5.81 11.63
CA GLN A 60 8.75 4.64 12.38
C GLN A 60 7.73 3.51 12.35
N LEU A 61 6.45 3.84 12.43
CA LEU A 61 5.37 2.86 12.35
C LEU A 61 5.38 2.13 11.01
N THR A 62 5.50 2.87 9.91
CA THR A 62 5.53 2.27 8.57
C THR A 62 6.81 1.49 8.32
N GLU A 63 7.96 1.96 8.79
CA GLU A 63 9.22 1.22 8.69
C GLU A 63 9.17 -0.11 9.44
N SER A 64 8.65 -0.09 10.66
CA SER A 64 8.48 -1.31 11.46
C SER A 64 7.49 -2.28 10.80
N GLY A 65 6.37 -1.76 10.31
CA GLY A 65 5.37 -2.56 9.62
C GLY A 65 5.90 -3.19 8.33
N ARG A 66 6.69 -2.44 7.57
CA ARG A 66 7.36 -2.95 6.38
C ARG A 66 8.27 -4.13 6.73
N GLY A 67 9.08 -3.98 7.78
CA GLY A 67 9.94 -5.05 8.25
C GLY A 67 9.17 -6.30 8.67
N GLU A 68 8.03 -6.12 9.33
CA GLU A 68 7.18 -7.25 9.71
C GLU A 68 6.63 -7.99 8.49
N VAL A 69 6.14 -7.27 7.49
CA VAL A 69 5.64 -7.86 6.24
C VAL A 69 6.75 -8.65 5.54
N GLU A 70 7.91 -8.05 5.41
CA GLU A 70 9.06 -8.67 4.73
C GLU A 70 9.56 -9.90 5.47
N SER A 71 9.47 -9.93 6.80
CA SER A 71 9.88 -11.07 7.60
C SER A 71 9.07 -12.33 7.34
N TYR A 72 7.85 -12.19 6.82
CA TYR A 72 7.01 -13.31 6.40
C TYR A 72 7.02 -13.55 4.88
N GLY A 73 7.93 -12.91 4.17
CA GLY A 73 8.10 -13.12 2.73
C GLY A 73 7.28 -12.20 1.83
N GLY A 74 6.54 -11.25 2.39
CA GLY A 74 5.89 -10.21 1.60
C GLY A 74 6.92 -9.26 1.00
N LYS A 75 6.55 -8.63 -0.10
CA LYS A 75 7.42 -7.68 -0.79
C LYS A 75 6.80 -6.29 -0.75
N VAL A 76 7.61 -5.29 -0.48
CA VAL A 76 7.22 -3.88 -0.52
C VAL A 76 8.14 -3.17 -1.48
N VAL A 77 7.57 -2.60 -2.54
CA VAL A 77 8.34 -1.89 -3.57
C VAL A 77 7.81 -0.47 -3.74
N SER A 78 8.69 0.44 -4.08
CA SER A 78 8.29 1.81 -4.44
C SER A 78 7.76 1.82 -5.86
N GLY A 79 6.72 2.60 -6.11
CA GLY A 79 6.17 2.74 -7.44
C GLY A 79 4.85 3.50 -7.45
N THR A 80 4.44 3.87 -8.64
CA THR A 80 3.18 4.56 -8.87
C THR A 80 2.31 3.70 -9.78
N VAL A 81 1.13 3.33 -9.32
CA VAL A 81 0.17 2.59 -10.13
C VAL A 81 -0.45 3.54 -11.14
N GLN A 82 -0.35 3.17 -12.42
CA GLN A 82 -0.87 3.96 -13.52
C GLN A 82 -2.24 3.48 -13.98
N SER A 83 -2.45 2.17 -13.99
CA SER A 83 -3.73 1.61 -14.41
C SER A 83 -3.96 0.22 -13.83
N ILE A 84 -5.25 -0.11 -13.71
CA ILE A 84 -5.71 -1.46 -13.39
C ILE A 84 -6.72 -1.82 -14.47
N ASP A 85 -6.40 -2.84 -15.25
CA ASP A 85 -7.27 -3.30 -16.32
C ASP A 85 -7.89 -4.64 -15.94
N VAL A 86 -9.18 -4.76 -16.20
CA VAL A 86 -9.92 -6.00 -16.00
C VAL A 86 -10.36 -6.49 -17.38
N SER A 87 -9.94 -7.69 -17.72
CA SER A 87 -10.41 -8.31 -18.95
C SER A 87 -11.06 -9.66 -18.64
N GLU A 88 -12.12 -9.97 -19.36
CA GLU A 88 -12.91 -11.19 -19.17
C GLU A 88 -13.03 -11.89 -20.49
N SER A 89 -12.19 -12.89 -20.70
CA SER A 89 -12.19 -13.70 -21.94
C SER A 89 -13.19 -14.84 -21.87
N THR A 90 -13.51 -15.28 -20.66
CA THR A 90 -14.52 -16.31 -20.40
C THR A 90 -15.53 -15.72 -19.39
N PRO A 91 -16.85 -15.84 -19.63
CA PRO A 91 -17.82 -15.29 -18.71
C PRO A 91 -17.59 -15.75 -17.26
N GLY A 92 -17.50 -14.79 -16.33
CA GLY A 92 -17.24 -15.04 -14.92
C GLY A 92 -15.77 -15.25 -14.56
N VAL A 93 -14.86 -15.22 -15.52
CA VAL A 93 -13.41 -15.37 -15.28
C VAL A 93 -12.70 -14.11 -15.73
N GLY A 94 -12.38 -13.24 -14.77
CA GLY A 94 -11.67 -12.00 -15.03
C GLY A 94 -10.16 -12.16 -14.83
N THR A 95 -9.39 -11.39 -15.57
CA THR A 95 -7.95 -11.25 -15.40
C THR A 95 -7.64 -9.79 -15.04
N LEU A 96 -6.88 -9.60 -13.97
CA LEU A 96 -6.42 -8.29 -13.55
C LEU A 96 -5.01 -8.04 -14.08
N THR A 97 -4.81 -6.89 -14.70
CA THR A 97 -3.47 -6.43 -15.11
C THR A 97 -3.24 -5.07 -14.49
N LEU A 98 -2.22 -4.99 -13.67
CA LEU A 98 -1.85 -3.76 -12.97
C LEU A 98 -0.53 -3.26 -13.55
N THR A 99 -0.55 -2.02 -14.01
CA THR A 99 0.61 -1.37 -14.61
C THR A 99 1.11 -0.27 -13.69
N THR A 100 2.40 -0.31 -13.39
CA THR A 100 3.08 0.75 -12.66
C THR A 100 4.05 1.48 -13.58
N ASP A 101 4.75 2.45 -13.03
CA ASP A 101 5.81 3.17 -13.74
C ASP A 101 7.02 2.29 -14.09
N THR A 102 7.16 1.12 -13.46
CA THR A 102 8.34 0.25 -13.63
C THR A 102 8.02 -1.18 -14.03
N GLN A 103 6.78 -1.65 -13.85
CA GLN A 103 6.46 -3.05 -14.10
C GLN A 103 4.98 -3.27 -14.39
N VAL A 104 4.69 -4.44 -14.90
CA VAL A 104 3.33 -4.94 -15.11
C VAL A 104 3.18 -6.24 -14.33
N VAL A 105 2.13 -6.36 -13.53
CA VAL A 105 1.84 -7.56 -12.75
C VAL A 105 0.41 -8.00 -12.96
N ARG A 106 0.16 -9.30 -12.79
CA ARG A 106 -1.15 -9.92 -13.00
C ARG A 106 -1.59 -10.69 -11.76
N PRO A 107 -2.07 -9.97 -10.73
CA PRO A 107 -2.52 -10.62 -9.50
C PRO A 107 -3.91 -11.23 -9.66
N ARG A 108 -4.29 -12.07 -8.72
CA ARG A 108 -5.66 -12.56 -8.60
C ARG A 108 -6.58 -11.51 -7.97
N SER A 109 -6.04 -10.69 -7.07
CA SER A 109 -6.80 -9.68 -6.35
C SER A 109 -5.96 -8.43 -6.16
N VAL A 110 -6.63 -7.30 -6.13
CA VAL A 110 -6.01 -6.00 -5.81
C VAL A 110 -6.77 -5.39 -4.64
N LEU A 111 -6.02 -4.98 -3.63
CA LEU A 111 -6.55 -4.23 -2.50
C LEU A 111 -6.09 -2.78 -2.62
N VAL A 112 -7.03 -1.87 -2.71
CA VAL A 112 -6.73 -0.43 -2.78
C VAL A 112 -6.72 0.13 -1.38
N ALA A 113 -5.55 0.53 -0.90
CA ALA A 113 -5.34 1.08 0.43
C ALA A 113 -4.54 2.39 0.34
N THR A 114 -4.85 3.20 -0.65
CA THR A 114 -4.10 4.42 -0.97
C THR A 114 -4.34 5.57 0.02
N GLY A 115 -5.36 5.45 0.85
CA GLY A 115 -5.75 6.54 1.74
C GLY A 115 -6.34 7.70 0.95
N ILE A 116 -6.16 8.88 1.48
CA ILE A 116 -6.66 10.11 0.86
C ILE A 116 -5.55 11.13 0.76
N THR A 117 -5.67 12.00 -0.23
CA THR A 117 -4.81 13.18 -0.38
C THR A 117 -5.69 14.40 -0.22
N ASP A 118 -5.33 15.26 0.72
CA ASP A 118 -6.09 16.48 0.98
C ASP A 118 -5.72 17.53 -0.07
N ILE A 119 -6.73 18.05 -0.75
CA ILE A 119 -6.57 19.17 -1.68
C ILE A 119 -7.13 20.40 -0.97
N LEU A 120 -6.23 21.29 -0.56
CA LEU A 120 -6.61 22.46 0.19
C LEU A 120 -7.07 23.56 -0.75
N PRO A 121 -8.13 24.32 -0.39
CA PRO A 121 -8.52 25.48 -1.20
C PRO A 121 -7.44 26.56 -1.14
N SER A 122 -7.36 27.38 -2.21
CA SER A 122 -6.41 28.50 -2.30
C SER A 122 -6.92 29.69 -1.52
N ILE A 123 -7.07 29.51 -0.20
CA ILE A 123 -7.52 30.55 0.72
C ILE A 123 -6.37 30.86 1.68
N PRO A 124 -5.98 32.14 1.85
CA PRO A 124 -4.91 32.49 2.78
C PRO A 124 -5.17 31.96 4.18
N GLY A 125 -4.16 31.32 4.78
CA GLY A 125 -4.22 30.79 6.14
C GLY A 125 -4.68 29.34 6.22
N VAL A 126 -5.28 28.77 5.17
CA VAL A 126 -5.77 27.38 5.21
C VAL A 126 -4.60 26.38 5.24
N ALA A 127 -3.64 26.53 4.34
CA ALA A 127 -2.49 25.61 4.27
C ALA A 127 -1.63 25.71 5.52
N GLU A 128 -1.45 26.89 6.06
CA GLU A 128 -0.63 27.13 7.25
C GLU A 128 -1.27 26.58 8.53
N GLY A 129 -2.60 26.49 8.56
CA GLY A 129 -3.34 25.98 9.72
C GLY A 129 -3.69 24.49 9.64
N TRP A 130 -3.35 23.84 8.55
CA TRP A 130 -3.69 22.43 8.31
C TRP A 130 -2.81 21.44 9.06
#